data_3792c4dbcd1848d55974454a5f8f0918
#
_entry.id   3792c4dbcd1848d55974454a5f8f0918
#
_cell.length_a   1.000
_cell.length_b   1.000
_cell.length_c   1.000
_cell.angle_alpha   90.00
_cell.angle_beta   90.00
_cell.angle_gamma   90.00
#
_symmetry.space_group_name_H-M   'P 1'
#
loop_
_entity.id
_entity.type
_entity.pdbx_description
1 polymer ?
#
loop_
_entity_poly.entity_id
_entity_poly.type
_entity_poly.pdbx_seq_one_letter_code
_entity_poly.pdbx_strand_id
1 'polypeptide(L)'
;IFVDDIQRKNKNQSDRQFVRNVCSVSADVLHWLVDKHEQEFILIDQFLYPGHTTHRMHAHPSRTGSALINSLLEAVEKAGVDVVCSAQVEDLFAREDGTIHGLSIKRPDGMVERVGCDAVIFACNGFGGNRIMVDEFIPEMSDSLYFGHAGNKGDSVSWAKQLGASLAQMGSYQGHGSVATPHGVLITWAIIMEGGIQLNSDGVRFS
;
A
#
# COMPACT_ATOMS: atom_id res chain seq x y z
N ILE A 1 11.16 20.61 0.10
CA ILE A 1 11.47 19.84 -1.14
C ILE A 1 10.54 18.63 -1.26
N PHE A 2 10.51 17.65 -0.31
CA PHE A 2 9.70 16.44 -0.47
C PHE A 2 8.19 16.75 -0.59
N VAL A 3 7.66 17.59 0.30
CA VAL A 3 6.27 18.08 0.24
C VAL A 3 5.96 18.75 -1.10
N ASP A 4 6.89 19.55 -1.61
CA ASP A 4 6.68 20.30 -2.86
C ASP A 4 6.72 19.37 -4.08
N ASP A 5 7.54 18.32 -4.06
CA ASP A 5 7.55 17.29 -5.09
C ASP A 5 6.20 16.57 -5.16
N ILE A 6 5.64 16.17 -4.01
CA ILE A 6 4.32 15.52 -3.93
C ILE A 6 3.24 16.48 -4.43
N GLN A 7 3.20 17.73 -3.93
CA GLN A 7 2.19 18.70 -4.31
C GLN A 7 2.25 19.03 -5.81
N ARG A 8 3.45 19.18 -6.35
CA ARG A 8 3.64 19.39 -7.79
C ARG A 8 3.13 18.21 -8.60
N LYS A 9 3.46 16.97 -8.18
CA LYS A 9 3.08 15.75 -8.90
C LYS A 9 1.58 15.51 -8.89
N ASN A 10 0.90 15.76 -7.78
CA ASN A 10 -0.54 15.58 -7.64
C ASN A 10 -1.36 16.85 -7.94
N LYS A 11 -0.74 17.88 -8.53
CA LYS A 11 -1.39 19.16 -8.89
C LYS A 11 -2.07 19.85 -7.69
N ASN A 12 -1.48 19.77 -6.50
CA ASN A 12 -1.97 20.30 -5.23
C ASN A 12 -3.33 19.74 -4.79
N GLN A 13 -3.66 18.51 -5.15
CA GLN A 13 -4.93 17.88 -4.75
C GLN A 13 -4.90 17.31 -3.33
N SER A 14 -3.73 17.01 -2.78
CA SER A 14 -3.61 16.53 -1.39
C SER A 14 -3.58 17.68 -0.39
N ASP A 15 -4.13 17.43 0.81
CA ASP A 15 -3.97 18.32 1.94
C ASP A 15 -2.47 18.54 2.27
N ARG A 16 -2.01 19.80 2.14
CA ARG A 16 -0.60 20.14 2.30
C ARG A 16 -0.09 19.90 3.71
N GLN A 17 -0.94 20.11 4.73
CA GLN A 17 -0.54 19.91 6.12
C GLN A 17 -0.39 18.41 6.41
N PHE A 18 -1.32 17.59 5.92
CA PHE A 18 -1.22 16.15 6.03
C PHE A 18 0.07 15.61 5.36
N VAL A 19 0.34 16.02 4.12
CA VAL A 19 1.58 15.66 3.40
C VAL A 19 2.82 16.09 4.18
N ARG A 20 2.82 17.30 4.76
CA ARG A 20 3.92 17.79 5.57
C ARG A 20 4.15 16.91 6.80
N ASN A 21 3.09 16.55 7.51
CA ASN A 21 3.18 15.67 8.68
C ASN A 21 3.83 14.33 8.32
N VAL A 22 3.38 13.69 7.25
CA VAL A 22 3.96 12.41 6.78
C VAL A 22 5.43 12.58 6.38
N CYS A 23 5.75 13.60 5.59
CA CYS A 23 7.12 13.83 5.14
C CYS A 23 8.08 14.18 6.28
N SER A 24 7.61 14.86 7.33
CA SER A 24 8.46 15.29 8.45
C SER A 24 8.94 14.12 9.31
N VAL A 25 8.15 13.04 9.40
CA VAL A 25 8.49 11.86 10.20
C VAL A 25 9.13 10.72 9.39
N SER A 26 9.18 10.84 8.06
CA SER A 26 9.62 9.75 7.19
C SER A 26 11.06 9.29 7.44
N ALA A 27 11.98 10.24 7.70
CA ALA A 27 13.37 9.92 8.05
C ALA A 27 13.47 9.24 9.42
N ASP A 28 12.75 9.76 10.41
CA ASP A 28 12.76 9.22 11.78
C ASP A 28 12.22 7.79 11.81
N VAL A 29 11.18 7.49 11.02
CA VAL A 29 10.65 6.12 10.87
C VAL A 29 11.70 5.19 10.25
N LEU A 30 12.43 5.65 9.23
CA LEU A 30 13.47 4.84 8.61
C LEU A 30 14.61 4.58 9.59
N HIS A 31 15.08 5.60 10.31
CA HIS A 31 16.06 5.45 11.37
C HIS A 31 15.58 4.51 12.49
N TRP A 32 14.33 4.63 12.90
CA TRP A 32 13.74 3.73 13.89
C TRP A 32 13.77 2.26 13.43
N LEU A 33 13.44 1.98 12.17
CA LEU A 33 13.53 0.63 11.61
C LEU A 33 14.98 0.12 11.61
N VAL A 34 15.94 0.95 11.25
CA VAL A 34 17.37 0.57 11.24
C VAL A 34 17.90 0.40 12.67
N ASP A 35 17.74 1.40 13.52
CA ASP A 35 18.44 1.48 14.81
C ASP A 35 17.80 0.59 15.88
N LYS A 36 16.48 0.36 15.80
CA LYS A 36 15.73 -0.41 16.80
C LYS A 36 15.33 -1.80 16.35
N HIS A 37 15.17 -2.00 15.04
CA HIS A 37 14.68 -3.25 14.49
C HIS A 37 15.65 -3.90 13.50
N GLU A 38 16.90 -3.42 13.47
CA GLU A 38 18.00 -4.02 12.72
C GLU A 38 17.68 -4.21 11.22
N GLN A 39 16.80 -3.33 10.68
CA GLN A 39 16.46 -3.41 9.26
C GLN A 39 17.57 -2.80 8.41
N GLU A 40 17.87 -3.43 7.28
CA GLU A 40 18.89 -2.95 6.35
C GLU A 40 18.24 -2.21 5.18
N PHE A 41 18.74 -1.01 4.90
CA PHE A 41 18.32 -0.21 3.75
C PHE A 41 19.51 0.36 2.99
N ILE A 42 19.39 0.40 1.68
CA ILE A 42 20.28 1.15 0.78
C ILE A 42 19.50 2.28 0.10
N LEU A 43 20.15 3.40 -0.15
CA LEU A 43 19.61 4.45 -1.01
C LEU A 43 19.68 4.00 -2.47
N ILE A 44 18.58 4.12 -3.19
CA ILE A 44 18.55 3.91 -4.64
C ILE A 44 18.91 5.22 -5.31
N ASP A 45 20.12 5.32 -5.82
CA ASP A 45 20.71 6.52 -6.41
C ASP A 45 21.09 6.38 -7.90
N GLN A 46 20.85 5.19 -8.50
CA GLN A 46 21.17 4.92 -9.89
C GLN A 46 20.22 5.62 -10.87
N PHE A 47 19.02 5.94 -10.44
CA PHE A 47 18.06 6.70 -11.26
C PHE A 47 17.19 7.59 -10.38
N LEU A 48 16.67 8.67 -10.95
CA LEU A 48 15.75 9.57 -10.28
C LEU A 48 14.30 9.22 -10.66
N TYR A 49 13.50 8.86 -9.68
CA TYR A 49 12.10 8.47 -9.92
C TYR A 49 11.26 9.67 -10.44
N PRO A 50 10.30 9.44 -11.36
CA PRO A 50 9.47 10.51 -11.92
C PRO A 50 8.78 11.33 -10.85
N GLY A 51 8.98 12.65 -10.89
CA GLY A 51 8.43 13.60 -9.92
C GLY A 51 9.32 13.89 -8.71
N HIS A 52 10.40 13.13 -8.51
CA HIS A 52 11.39 13.43 -7.48
C HIS A 52 12.41 14.45 -7.98
N THR A 53 12.83 15.37 -7.11
CA THR A 53 13.93 16.30 -7.38
C THR A 53 15.25 15.89 -6.72
N THR A 54 15.22 14.84 -5.91
CA THR A 54 16.39 14.25 -5.27
C THR A 54 16.15 12.77 -4.99
N HIS A 55 17.21 11.98 -4.89
CA HIS A 55 17.13 10.57 -4.50
C HIS A 55 16.65 10.45 -3.07
N ARG A 56 15.64 9.64 -2.83
CA ARG A 56 15.06 9.37 -1.51
C ARG A 56 14.43 7.99 -1.38
N MET A 57 14.52 7.18 -2.44
CA MET A 57 14.05 5.81 -2.38
C MET A 57 15.04 4.94 -1.61
N HIS A 58 14.53 4.24 -0.61
CA HIS A 58 15.28 3.25 0.14
C HIS A 58 14.68 1.87 -0.13
N ALA A 59 15.52 0.89 -0.22
CA ALA A 59 15.12 -0.51 -0.42
C ALA A 59 16.02 -1.43 0.42
N HIS A 60 15.52 -2.62 0.72
CA HIS A 60 16.36 -3.70 1.21
C HIS A 60 17.52 -3.95 0.22
N PRO A 61 18.74 -4.30 0.65
CA PRO A 61 19.90 -4.50 -0.24
C PRO A 61 19.64 -5.44 -1.42
N SER A 62 18.81 -6.48 -1.23
CA SER A 62 18.40 -7.39 -2.31
C SER A 62 17.38 -6.79 -3.30
N ARG A 63 16.82 -5.63 -3.01
CA ARG A 63 15.78 -4.93 -3.78
C ARG A 63 14.51 -5.76 -4.04
N THR A 64 14.21 -6.71 -3.14
CA THR A 64 13.01 -7.54 -3.24
C THR A 64 12.08 -7.31 -2.07
N GLY A 65 10.76 -7.29 -2.32
CA GLY A 65 9.75 -7.18 -1.27
C GLY A 65 9.73 -8.39 -0.33
N SER A 66 10.05 -9.59 -0.85
CA SER A 66 10.11 -10.80 -0.02
C SER A 66 11.19 -10.72 1.05
N ALA A 67 12.39 -10.22 0.72
CA ALA A 67 13.46 -10.05 1.70
C ALA A 67 13.08 -9.02 2.77
N LEU A 68 12.50 -7.88 2.37
CA LEU A 68 12.01 -6.89 3.32
C LEU A 68 10.95 -7.46 4.26
N ILE A 69 9.97 -8.18 3.74
CA ILE A 69 8.92 -8.80 4.57
C ILE A 69 9.50 -9.84 5.52
N ASN A 70 10.43 -10.68 5.08
CA ASN A 70 11.06 -11.67 5.95
C ASN A 70 11.81 -11.01 7.09
N SER A 71 12.62 -9.98 6.83
CA SER A 71 13.34 -9.27 7.90
C SER A 71 12.41 -8.53 8.86
N LEU A 72 11.27 -8.00 8.37
CA LEU A 72 10.25 -7.40 9.24
C LEU A 72 9.54 -8.46 10.10
N LEU A 73 9.27 -9.65 9.57
CA LEU A 73 8.69 -10.76 10.34
C LEU A 73 9.63 -11.23 11.45
N GLU A 74 10.93 -11.32 11.18
CA GLU A 74 11.94 -11.62 12.21
C GLU A 74 11.95 -10.55 13.32
N ALA A 75 11.83 -9.28 12.96
CA ALA A 75 11.75 -8.19 13.94
C ALA A 75 10.46 -8.26 14.78
N VAL A 76 9.34 -8.62 14.17
CA VAL A 76 8.04 -8.83 14.86
C VAL A 76 8.15 -9.99 15.85
N GLU A 77 8.77 -11.12 15.45
CA GLU A 77 9.00 -12.28 16.32
C GLU A 77 9.91 -11.92 17.51
N LYS A 78 11.03 -11.22 17.24
CA LYS A 78 11.92 -10.72 18.30
C LYS A 78 11.21 -9.79 19.29
N ALA A 79 10.22 -9.02 18.82
CA ALA A 79 9.42 -8.14 19.65
C ALA A 79 8.33 -8.89 20.47
N GLY A 80 8.18 -10.19 20.27
CA GLY A 80 7.18 -11.00 20.96
C GLY A 80 5.74 -10.72 20.51
N VAL A 81 5.56 -10.27 19.26
CA VAL A 81 4.24 -10.00 18.68
C VAL A 81 3.75 -11.23 17.92
N ASP A 82 2.56 -11.71 18.25
CA ASP A 82 1.94 -12.85 17.58
C ASP A 82 1.48 -12.50 16.17
N VAL A 83 1.94 -13.27 15.18
CA VAL A 83 1.44 -13.19 13.80
C VAL A 83 0.51 -14.37 13.54
N VAL A 84 -0.76 -14.09 13.37
CA VAL A 84 -1.78 -15.12 13.18
C VAL A 84 -2.22 -15.14 11.72
N CYS A 85 -1.77 -16.16 10.99
CA CYS A 85 -2.17 -16.41 9.60
C CYS A 85 -3.47 -17.20 9.50
N SER A 86 -4.06 -17.24 8.28
CA SER A 86 -5.34 -17.93 8.02
C SER A 86 -6.44 -17.47 9.00
N ALA A 87 -6.49 -16.16 9.22
CA ALA A 87 -7.36 -15.48 10.17
C ALA A 87 -8.03 -14.30 9.46
N GLN A 88 -9.11 -14.57 8.73
CA GLN A 88 -9.83 -13.51 8.04
C GLN A 88 -10.72 -12.77 9.01
N VAL A 89 -10.47 -11.48 9.20
CA VAL A 89 -11.36 -10.61 9.98
C VAL A 89 -12.66 -10.40 9.19
N GLU A 90 -13.80 -10.68 9.79
CA GLU A 90 -15.12 -10.51 9.17
C GLU A 90 -15.87 -9.31 9.73
N ASP A 91 -15.86 -9.13 11.05
CA ASP A 91 -16.59 -8.06 11.72
C ASP A 91 -15.77 -7.38 12.80
N LEU A 92 -16.12 -6.13 13.09
CA LEU A 92 -15.66 -5.39 14.25
C LEU A 92 -16.79 -5.25 15.27
N PHE A 93 -16.44 -5.38 16.54
CA PHE A 93 -17.37 -5.13 17.66
C PHE A 93 -17.11 -3.73 18.19
N ALA A 94 -18.07 -2.83 17.96
CA ALA A 94 -18.04 -1.47 18.46
C ALA A 94 -19.19 -1.24 19.45
N ARG A 95 -18.95 -0.38 20.42
CA ARG A 95 -19.99 0.16 21.31
C ARG A 95 -20.76 1.28 20.63
N GLU A 96 -21.84 1.74 21.25
CA GLU A 96 -22.66 2.85 20.76
C GLU A 96 -21.85 4.16 20.58
N ASP A 97 -20.81 4.35 21.38
CA ASP A 97 -19.90 5.50 21.31
C ASP A 97 -18.83 5.38 20.19
N GLY A 98 -18.86 4.30 19.40
CA GLY A 98 -17.89 4.01 18.34
C GLY A 98 -16.58 3.36 18.81
N THR A 99 -16.41 3.13 20.13
CA THR A 99 -15.22 2.46 20.66
C THR A 99 -15.20 1.00 20.25
N ILE A 100 -14.13 0.58 19.55
CA ILE A 100 -13.92 -0.81 19.18
C ILE A 100 -13.41 -1.58 20.40
N HIS A 101 -13.97 -2.76 20.65
CA HIS A 101 -13.56 -3.62 21.76
C HIS A 101 -13.27 -5.06 21.35
N GLY A 102 -13.34 -5.38 20.07
CA GLY A 102 -13.04 -6.72 19.56
C GLY A 102 -13.36 -6.87 18.08
N LEU A 103 -13.09 -8.06 17.59
CA LEU A 103 -13.32 -8.45 16.21
C LEU A 103 -13.65 -9.95 16.12
N SER A 104 -14.28 -10.37 15.02
CA SER A 104 -14.45 -11.78 14.68
C SER A 104 -13.47 -12.18 13.58
N ILE A 105 -12.94 -13.39 13.73
CA ILE A 105 -12.01 -14.01 12.80
C ILE A 105 -12.63 -15.30 12.30
N LYS A 106 -12.64 -15.50 10.98
CA LYS A 106 -13.01 -16.75 10.36
C LYS A 106 -11.77 -17.54 9.97
N ARG A 107 -11.76 -18.80 10.34
CA ARG A 107 -10.75 -19.79 9.98
C ARG A 107 -11.10 -20.50 8.67
N PRO A 108 -10.12 -21.14 7.98
CA PRO A 108 -10.39 -21.88 6.73
C PRO A 108 -11.38 -23.03 6.88
N ASP A 109 -11.50 -23.62 8.06
CA ASP A 109 -12.46 -24.68 8.39
C ASP A 109 -13.89 -24.13 8.66
N GLY A 110 -14.07 -22.80 8.58
CA GLY A 110 -15.34 -22.11 8.85
C GLY A 110 -15.57 -21.77 10.30
N MET A 111 -14.67 -22.15 11.22
CA MET A 111 -14.79 -21.76 12.63
C MET A 111 -14.65 -20.24 12.78
N VAL A 112 -15.50 -19.66 13.60
CA VAL A 112 -15.47 -18.22 13.94
C VAL A 112 -14.99 -18.03 15.37
N GLU A 113 -13.94 -17.26 15.51
CA GLU A 113 -13.37 -16.89 16.80
C GLU A 113 -13.67 -15.42 17.09
N ARG A 114 -13.83 -15.07 18.38
CA ARG A 114 -13.97 -13.70 18.83
C ARG A 114 -12.74 -13.29 19.63
N VAL A 115 -12.13 -12.19 19.24
CA VAL A 115 -10.92 -11.65 19.86
C VAL A 115 -11.24 -10.29 20.46
N GLY A 116 -11.00 -10.11 21.76
CA GLY A 116 -11.10 -8.82 22.42
C GLY A 116 -9.84 -7.99 22.19
N CYS A 117 -9.99 -6.67 22.11
CA CYS A 117 -8.87 -5.73 21.99
C CYS A 117 -9.25 -4.36 22.55
N ASP A 118 -8.26 -3.59 22.94
CA ASP A 118 -8.42 -2.21 23.40
C ASP A 118 -8.29 -1.19 22.25
N ALA A 119 -7.66 -1.59 21.14
CA ALA A 119 -7.50 -0.78 19.94
C ALA A 119 -7.29 -1.66 18.70
N VAL A 120 -7.66 -1.13 17.54
CA VAL A 120 -7.44 -1.78 16.22
C VAL A 120 -6.71 -0.83 15.28
N ILE A 121 -5.67 -1.34 14.61
CA ILE A 121 -4.98 -0.63 13.54
C ILE A 121 -5.35 -1.30 12.22
N PHE A 122 -5.97 -0.54 11.31
CA PHE A 122 -6.25 -1.00 9.96
C PHE A 122 -4.99 -0.93 9.10
N ALA A 123 -4.41 -2.08 8.80
CA ALA A 123 -3.26 -2.22 7.91
C ALA A 123 -3.58 -3.16 6.71
N CYS A 124 -4.86 -3.28 6.35
CA CYS A 124 -5.37 -4.20 5.34
C CYS A 124 -5.40 -3.62 3.92
N ASN A 125 -4.62 -2.54 3.69
CA ASN A 125 -4.46 -1.91 2.39
C ASN A 125 -5.78 -1.30 1.84
N GLY A 126 -5.87 -1.14 0.50
CA GLY A 126 -7.01 -0.51 -0.18
C GLY A 126 -8.04 -1.51 -0.73
N PHE A 127 -8.73 -1.11 -1.80
CA PHE A 127 -9.85 -1.83 -2.37
C PHE A 127 -9.65 -2.26 -3.85
N GLY A 128 -8.42 -2.23 -4.38
CA GLY A 128 -8.17 -2.53 -5.79
C GLY A 128 -8.59 -3.94 -6.24
N GLY A 129 -8.72 -4.90 -5.31
CA GLY A 129 -9.27 -6.24 -5.56
C GLY A 129 -10.80 -6.31 -5.49
N ASN A 130 -11.50 -5.21 -5.20
CA ASN A 130 -12.95 -5.13 -5.13
C ASN A 130 -13.50 -4.33 -6.32
N ARG A 131 -13.98 -5.05 -7.33
CA ARG A 131 -14.48 -4.44 -8.57
C ARG A 131 -15.60 -3.42 -8.32
N ILE A 132 -16.50 -3.71 -7.39
CA ILE A 132 -17.62 -2.81 -7.08
C ILE A 132 -17.10 -1.47 -6.55
N MET A 133 -16.13 -1.50 -5.64
CA MET A 133 -15.51 -0.27 -5.11
C MET A 133 -14.66 0.45 -6.18
N VAL A 134 -14.00 -0.28 -7.07
CA VAL A 134 -13.27 0.33 -8.19
C VAL A 134 -14.25 1.05 -9.11
N ASP A 135 -15.36 0.43 -9.46
CA ASP A 135 -16.41 1.04 -10.32
C ASP A 135 -17.04 2.28 -9.65
N GLU A 136 -17.22 2.25 -8.32
CA GLU A 136 -17.74 3.36 -7.53
C GLU A 136 -16.78 4.55 -7.43
N PHE A 137 -15.50 4.28 -7.08
CA PHE A 137 -14.54 5.33 -6.69
C PHE A 137 -13.53 5.69 -7.77
N ILE A 138 -13.24 4.77 -8.72
CA ILE A 138 -12.22 4.92 -9.76
C ILE A 138 -12.75 4.36 -11.10
N PRO A 139 -13.89 4.85 -11.61
CA PRO A 139 -14.57 4.27 -12.78
C PRO A 139 -13.69 4.20 -14.03
N GLU A 140 -12.72 5.10 -14.18
CA GLU A 140 -11.75 5.07 -15.29
C GLU A 140 -10.83 3.84 -15.27
N MET A 141 -10.74 3.14 -14.13
CA MET A 141 -9.94 1.92 -13.96
C MET A 141 -10.78 0.64 -14.04
N SER A 142 -12.07 0.77 -14.32
CA SER A 142 -13.01 -0.37 -14.35
C SER A 142 -12.61 -1.48 -15.32
N ASP A 143 -12.00 -1.17 -16.44
CA ASP A 143 -11.53 -2.15 -17.43
C ASP A 143 -10.06 -2.53 -17.30
N SER A 144 -9.38 -1.97 -16.29
CA SER A 144 -7.96 -2.22 -16.08
C SER A 144 -7.69 -3.55 -15.38
N LEU A 145 -6.55 -4.17 -15.70
CA LEU A 145 -6.09 -5.34 -14.99
C LEU A 145 -5.59 -4.94 -13.60
N TYR A 146 -6.23 -5.45 -12.57
CA TYR A 146 -5.71 -5.30 -11.21
C TYR A 146 -4.49 -6.19 -10.99
N PHE A 147 -3.35 -5.58 -10.67
CA PHE A 147 -2.07 -6.25 -10.47
C PHE A 147 -1.58 -6.19 -9.00
N GLY A 148 -2.52 -6.19 -8.07
CA GLY A 148 -2.26 -6.24 -6.64
C GLY A 148 -2.71 -7.55 -6.01
N HIS A 149 -2.72 -7.58 -4.68
CA HIS A 149 -3.19 -8.74 -3.94
C HIS A 149 -4.72 -8.83 -3.95
N ALA A 150 -5.27 -10.00 -4.31
CA ALA A 150 -6.71 -10.21 -4.43
C ALA A 150 -7.48 -10.02 -3.10
N GLY A 151 -6.80 -10.04 -1.97
CA GLY A 151 -7.36 -9.75 -0.64
C GLY A 151 -7.57 -8.25 -0.36
N ASN A 152 -7.13 -7.34 -1.22
CA ASN A 152 -7.37 -5.89 -1.07
C ASN A 152 -8.82 -5.55 -1.44
N LYS A 153 -9.76 -5.91 -0.58
CA LYS A 153 -11.21 -5.81 -0.83
C LYS A 153 -11.87 -4.58 -0.25
N GLY A 154 -11.10 -3.72 0.43
CA GLY A 154 -11.62 -2.50 1.03
C GLY A 154 -12.34 -2.71 2.36
N ASP A 155 -11.96 -3.73 3.12
CA ASP A 155 -12.58 -4.05 4.41
C ASP A 155 -12.49 -2.85 5.36
N SER A 156 -11.32 -2.20 5.46
CA SER A 156 -11.15 -0.98 6.26
C SER A 156 -12.06 0.17 5.85
N VAL A 157 -12.32 0.33 4.55
CA VAL A 157 -13.24 1.36 4.04
C VAL A 157 -14.67 1.04 4.49
N SER A 158 -15.07 -0.22 4.39
CA SER A 158 -16.40 -0.67 4.78
C SER A 158 -16.64 -0.47 6.29
N TRP A 159 -15.69 -0.91 7.12
CA TRP A 159 -15.78 -0.76 8.58
C TRP A 159 -15.71 0.71 8.99
N ALA A 160 -14.82 1.51 8.37
CA ALA A 160 -14.72 2.94 8.65
C ALA A 160 -16.05 3.66 8.35
N LYS A 161 -16.71 3.35 7.23
CA LYS A 161 -18.06 3.90 6.92
C LYS A 161 -19.08 3.50 7.97
N GLN A 162 -19.11 2.25 8.41
CA GLN A 162 -20.02 1.76 9.45
C GLN A 162 -19.82 2.48 10.80
N LEU A 163 -18.58 2.87 11.10
CA LEU A 163 -18.20 3.60 12.31
C LEU A 163 -18.34 5.13 12.17
N GLY A 164 -18.86 5.62 11.04
CA GLY A 164 -19.08 7.05 10.80
C GLY A 164 -17.81 7.83 10.45
N ALA A 165 -16.73 7.17 10.08
CA ALA A 165 -15.50 7.85 9.66
C ALA A 165 -15.64 8.52 8.29
N SER A 166 -14.97 9.66 8.11
CA SER A 166 -14.88 10.33 6.82
C SER A 166 -13.91 9.61 5.89
N LEU A 167 -14.29 9.50 4.63
CA LEU A 167 -13.44 8.97 3.56
C LEU A 167 -12.89 10.12 2.72
N ALA A 168 -11.62 10.05 2.35
CA ALA A 168 -10.97 11.05 1.51
C ALA A 168 -10.06 10.38 0.49
N GLN A 169 -9.83 11.06 -0.64
CA GLN A 169 -8.89 10.64 -1.70
C GLN A 169 -9.23 9.25 -2.30
N MET A 170 -10.50 8.88 -2.31
CA MET A 170 -10.95 7.56 -2.77
C MET A 170 -10.69 7.31 -4.26
N GLY A 171 -10.57 8.36 -5.08
CA GLY A 171 -10.17 8.27 -6.48
C GLY A 171 -8.66 8.13 -6.71
N SER A 172 -7.85 7.94 -5.67
CA SER A 172 -6.41 7.83 -5.82
C SER A 172 -5.98 6.38 -6.07
N TYR A 173 -5.13 6.18 -7.09
CA TYR A 173 -4.58 4.86 -7.42
C TYR A 173 -3.16 4.97 -7.97
N GLN A 174 -2.44 3.87 -7.97
CA GLN A 174 -1.17 3.74 -8.68
C GLN A 174 -1.39 2.90 -9.94
N GLY A 175 -1.31 3.55 -11.09
CA GLY A 175 -1.39 2.90 -12.40
C GLY A 175 0.00 2.62 -12.96
N HIS A 176 0.19 1.45 -13.55
CA HIS A 176 1.36 1.09 -14.33
C HIS A 176 0.97 0.95 -15.80
N GLY A 177 1.81 1.46 -16.69
CA GLY A 177 1.53 1.47 -18.12
C GLY A 177 1.50 0.09 -18.76
N SER A 178 2.13 -0.91 -18.16
CA SER A 178 2.23 -2.22 -18.78
C SER A 178 2.52 -3.37 -17.81
N VAL A 179 1.81 -4.46 -18.08
CA VAL A 179 2.05 -5.78 -17.49
C VAL A 179 2.16 -6.78 -18.63
N ALA A 180 3.22 -7.57 -18.67
CA ALA A 180 3.38 -8.62 -19.67
C ALA A 180 2.41 -9.77 -19.39
N THR A 181 1.36 -9.89 -20.19
CA THR A 181 0.40 -10.98 -20.12
C THR A 181 0.80 -12.09 -21.11
N PRO A 182 0.56 -13.37 -20.80
CA PRO A 182 -0.07 -13.92 -19.59
C PRO A 182 0.89 -14.13 -18.41
N HIS A 183 2.14 -13.72 -18.53
CA HIS A 183 3.21 -14.05 -17.58
C HIS A 183 3.13 -13.29 -16.24
N GLY A 184 2.32 -12.21 -16.16
CA GLY A 184 2.16 -11.43 -14.94
C GLY A 184 3.43 -10.71 -14.49
N VAL A 185 4.29 -10.29 -15.43
CA VAL A 185 5.51 -9.54 -15.14
C VAL A 185 5.25 -8.05 -15.29
N LEU A 186 5.43 -7.30 -14.21
CA LEU A 186 5.33 -5.85 -14.25
C LEU A 186 6.52 -5.25 -15.00
N ILE A 187 6.24 -4.48 -16.06
CA ILE A 187 7.23 -3.67 -16.75
C ILE A 187 7.32 -2.33 -16.01
N THR A 188 8.35 -2.20 -15.19
CA THR A 188 8.50 -1.05 -14.29
C THR A 188 8.86 0.24 -15.01
N TRP A 189 8.57 1.37 -14.39
CA TRP A 189 9.01 2.69 -14.86
C TRP A 189 10.52 2.82 -15.01
N ALA A 190 11.32 2.02 -14.29
CA ALA A 190 12.76 2.00 -14.43
C ALA A 190 13.19 1.69 -15.89
N ILE A 191 12.52 0.76 -16.56
CA ILE A 191 12.80 0.42 -17.96
C ILE A 191 12.58 1.64 -18.87
N ILE A 192 11.49 2.38 -18.66
CA ILE A 192 11.17 3.58 -19.44
C ILE A 192 12.19 4.69 -19.16
N MET A 193 12.59 4.87 -17.90
CA MET A 193 13.60 5.86 -17.51
C MET A 193 14.98 5.57 -18.08
N GLU A 194 15.30 4.29 -18.31
CA GLU A 194 16.55 3.83 -18.96
C GLU A 194 16.46 3.80 -20.51
N GLY A 195 15.42 4.44 -21.07
CA GLY A 195 15.27 4.59 -22.53
C GLY A 195 14.41 3.51 -23.22
N GLY A 196 13.71 2.70 -22.45
CA GLY A 196 12.73 1.75 -22.99
C GLY A 196 11.57 2.47 -23.67
N ILE A 197 11.08 1.89 -24.76
CA ILE A 197 9.92 2.39 -25.52
C ILE A 197 8.86 1.30 -25.64
N GLN A 198 7.60 1.71 -25.78
CA GLN A 198 6.51 0.78 -26.05
C GLN A 198 6.11 0.84 -27.53
N LEU A 199 6.02 -0.33 -28.14
CA LEU A 199 5.61 -0.48 -29.53
C LEU A 199 4.35 -1.35 -29.60
N ASN A 200 3.48 -1.05 -30.56
CA ASN A 200 2.36 -1.94 -30.91
C ASN A 200 2.84 -3.13 -31.77
N SER A 201 1.91 -4.00 -32.18
CA SER A 201 2.20 -5.17 -33.03
C SER A 201 2.81 -4.81 -34.38
N ASP A 202 2.61 -3.59 -34.87
CA ASP A 202 3.12 -3.08 -36.16
C ASP A 202 4.48 -2.39 -35.99
N GLY A 203 5.06 -2.41 -34.78
CA GLY A 203 6.33 -1.78 -34.47
C GLY A 203 6.26 -0.25 -34.35
N VAL A 204 5.07 0.32 -34.23
CA VAL A 204 4.86 1.76 -34.08
C VAL A 204 4.82 2.13 -32.62
N ARG A 205 5.60 3.16 -32.26
CA ARG A 205 5.61 3.71 -30.89
C ARG A 205 4.26 4.38 -30.58
N PHE A 206 3.68 4.09 -29.43
CA PHE A 206 2.38 4.64 -29.00
C PHE A 206 2.43 5.35 -27.62
N SER A 207 3.56 5.33 -26.92
CA SER A 207 3.77 6.04 -25.66
C SER A 207 5.23 6.50 -25.52
#